data_27b801f9cc533d804ac0f26a072cd4b3
#
_entry.id   27b801f9cc533d804ac0f26a072cd4b3
#
_cell.length_a   1.000
_cell.length_b   1.000
_cell.length_c   1.000
_cell.angle_alpha   90.00
_cell.angle_beta   90.00
_cell.angle_gamma   90.00
#
_symmetry.space_group_name_H-M   'P 1'
#
loop_
_entity.id
_entity.type
_entity.pdbx_description
1 polymer ?
#
loop_
_entity_poly.entity_id
_entity_poly.type
_entity_poly.pdbx_seq_one_letter_code
_entity_poly.pdbx_strand_id
1 'polypeptide(L)'
;MSIPPDKARSLLETADLVCPAATVSEAVARLAREITARLADRFPLVLCVMRGSVIFAGQLLPQLRFPLELDYVEVTRYGSSTRGGELSWRMAPGPAVAGRVVLVLDDILDEGHTLAAIREKIIAMGAARVFTAVLSEKDTGRAKPVKADFTGIMLPHRYVFGSGMDVKR
;
A
#
# COMPACT_ATOMS: atom_id res chain seq x y z
N MET A 1 8.91 -14.41 13.79
CA MET A 1 9.90 -14.13 14.87
C MET A 1 10.28 -12.67 14.78
N SER A 2 10.22 -11.91 15.87
CA SER A 2 10.71 -10.53 15.90
C SER A 2 12.25 -10.53 15.87
N ILE A 3 12.85 -9.54 15.20
CA ILE A 3 14.29 -9.36 15.18
C ILE A 3 14.72 -8.90 16.58
N PRO A 4 15.84 -9.42 17.15
CA PRO A 4 16.40 -8.91 18.41
C PRO A 4 16.69 -7.41 18.32
N PRO A 5 16.46 -6.64 19.39
CA PRO A 5 16.62 -5.17 19.40
C PRO A 5 18.00 -4.69 18.91
N ASP A 6 19.07 -5.36 19.33
CA ASP A 6 20.43 -4.99 18.93
C ASP A 6 20.68 -5.19 17.44
N LYS A 7 20.12 -6.27 16.86
CA LYS A 7 20.19 -6.52 15.44
C LYS A 7 19.35 -5.49 14.64
N ALA A 8 18.20 -5.10 15.16
CA ALA A 8 17.38 -4.06 14.54
C ALA A 8 18.10 -2.72 14.51
N ARG A 9 18.79 -2.34 15.61
CA ARG A 9 19.61 -1.13 15.69
C ARG A 9 20.78 -1.16 14.70
N SER A 10 21.53 -2.26 14.67
CA SER A 10 22.65 -2.44 13.74
C SER A 10 22.21 -2.33 12.27
N LEU A 11 21.04 -2.91 11.92
CA LEU A 11 20.48 -2.79 10.57
C LEU A 11 20.16 -1.33 10.21
N LEU A 12 19.63 -0.56 11.16
CA LEU A 12 19.32 0.85 10.93
C LEU A 12 20.59 1.69 10.76
N GLU A 13 21.63 1.43 11.55
CA GLU A 13 22.92 2.16 11.52
C GLU A 13 23.73 1.87 10.24
N THR A 14 23.58 0.67 9.67
CA THR A 14 24.33 0.23 8.48
C THR A 14 23.56 0.31 7.18
N ALA A 15 22.28 0.73 7.22
CA ALA A 15 21.45 0.82 6.04
C ALA A 15 21.82 2.02 5.16
N ASP A 16 21.79 1.78 3.85
CA ASP A 16 21.88 2.87 2.87
C ASP A 16 20.57 3.67 2.83
N LEU A 17 20.67 4.98 2.78
CA LEU A 17 19.51 5.84 2.52
C LEU A 17 19.13 5.76 1.03
N VAL A 18 18.08 5.01 0.71
CA VAL A 18 17.60 4.84 -0.67
C VAL A 18 16.80 6.06 -1.13
N CYS A 19 15.95 6.61 -0.23
CA CYS A 19 15.08 7.73 -0.56
C CYS A 19 15.03 8.72 0.61
N PRO A 20 15.47 9.98 0.42
CA PRO A 20 15.38 11.01 1.44
C PRO A 20 13.93 11.34 1.84
N ALA A 21 13.71 11.76 3.09
CA ALA A 21 12.38 12.11 3.59
C ALA A 21 11.71 13.24 2.77
N ALA A 22 12.50 14.20 2.27
CA ALA A 22 11.99 15.27 1.40
C ALA A 22 11.38 14.68 0.11
N THR A 23 12.06 13.74 -0.53
CA THR A 23 11.57 13.06 -1.74
C THR A 23 10.28 12.27 -1.47
N VAL A 24 10.19 11.62 -0.30
CA VAL A 24 8.96 10.94 0.12
C VAL A 24 7.82 11.95 0.27
N SER A 25 8.06 13.07 0.96
CA SER A 25 7.05 14.11 1.16
C SER A 25 6.56 14.73 -0.15
N GLU A 26 7.46 14.98 -1.09
CA GLU A 26 7.12 15.47 -2.43
C GLU A 26 6.28 14.47 -3.22
N ALA A 27 6.62 13.19 -3.15
CA ALA A 27 5.85 12.11 -3.78
C ALA A 27 4.44 12.01 -3.21
N VAL A 28 4.29 12.08 -1.88
CA VAL A 28 2.97 12.09 -1.22
C VAL A 28 2.15 13.31 -1.62
N ALA A 29 2.75 14.49 -1.69
CA ALA A 29 2.07 15.71 -2.12
C ALA A 29 1.63 15.63 -3.60
N ARG A 30 2.43 15.02 -4.47
CA ARG A 30 2.06 14.75 -5.86
C ARG A 30 0.90 13.76 -5.95
N LEU A 31 0.97 12.64 -5.23
CA LEU A 31 -0.10 11.65 -5.15
C LEU A 31 -1.42 12.28 -4.67
N ALA A 32 -1.36 13.15 -3.67
CA ALA A 32 -2.56 13.85 -3.16
C ALA A 32 -3.23 14.68 -4.26
N ARG A 33 -2.45 15.39 -5.09
CA ARG A 33 -2.99 16.16 -6.24
C ARG A 33 -3.61 15.25 -7.31
N GLU A 34 -2.92 14.18 -7.68
CA GLU A 34 -3.38 13.22 -8.69
C GLU A 34 -4.66 12.51 -8.26
N ILE A 35 -4.73 12.06 -7.00
CA ILE A 35 -5.90 11.42 -6.41
C ILE A 35 -7.06 12.41 -6.32
N THR A 36 -6.81 13.65 -5.86
CA THR A 36 -7.83 14.70 -5.80
C THR A 36 -8.43 14.98 -7.17
N ALA A 37 -7.59 15.14 -8.19
CA ALA A 37 -8.05 15.38 -9.57
C ALA A 37 -8.94 14.25 -10.12
N ARG A 38 -8.77 13.03 -9.64
CA ARG A 38 -9.48 11.84 -10.11
C ARG A 38 -10.71 11.49 -9.28
N LEU A 39 -10.70 11.76 -7.97
CA LEU A 39 -11.63 11.19 -7.01
C LEU A 39 -12.41 12.20 -6.17
N ALA A 40 -12.12 13.51 -6.23
CA ALA A 40 -12.74 14.51 -5.36
C ALA A 40 -14.28 14.51 -5.42
N ASP A 41 -14.86 14.28 -6.60
CA ASP A 41 -16.33 14.30 -6.80
C ASP A 41 -16.98 12.92 -6.65
N ARG A 42 -16.23 11.91 -6.16
CA ARG A 42 -16.69 10.51 -6.17
C ARG A 42 -17.03 9.94 -4.80
N PHE A 43 -16.79 10.70 -3.74
CA PHE A 43 -16.98 10.26 -2.36
C PHE A 43 -16.43 8.83 -2.12
N PRO A 44 -15.12 8.60 -2.31
CA PRO A 44 -14.54 7.27 -2.26
C PRO A 44 -14.52 6.68 -0.85
N LEU A 45 -14.61 5.36 -0.79
CA LEU A 45 -14.19 4.59 0.37
C LEU A 45 -12.68 4.31 0.25
N VAL A 46 -11.90 4.83 1.18
CA VAL A 46 -10.45 4.60 1.25
C VAL A 46 -10.19 3.40 2.14
N LEU A 47 -9.51 2.38 1.60
CA LEU A 47 -9.12 1.17 2.33
C LEU A 47 -7.60 1.14 2.52
N CYS A 48 -7.15 1.25 3.77
CA CYS A 48 -5.75 1.14 4.11
C CYS A 48 -5.34 -0.32 4.30
N VAL A 49 -4.30 -0.78 3.60
CA VAL A 49 -3.75 -2.13 3.79
C VAL A 49 -2.84 -2.12 5.01
N MET A 50 -3.34 -2.65 6.10
CA MET A 50 -2.63 -2.64 7.37
C MET A 50 -1.57 -3.76 7.41
N ARG A 51 -0.45 -3.52 8.09
CA ARG A 51 -0.05 -2.34 8.87
C ARG A 51 0.90 -1.42 8.09
N GLY A 52 1.42 -1.87 6.95
CA GLY A 52 2.44 -1.17 6.17
C GLY A 52 2.01 0.22 5.75
N SER A 53 0.78 0.35 5.26
CA SER A 53 0.28 1.64 4.72
C SER A 53 0.02 2.73 5.77
N VAL A 54 0.11 2.43 7.07
CA VAL A 54 -0.29 3.37 8.14
C VAL A 54 0.44 4.71 8.07
N ILE A 55 1.74 4.69 7.79
CA ILE A 55 2.56 5.91 7.69
C ILE A 55 2.20 6.68 6.41
N PHE A 56 2.08 5.97 5.29
CA PHE A 56 1.66 6.57 4.02
C PHE A 56 0.26 7.19 4.10
N ALA A 57 -0.70 6.47 4.66
CA ALA A 57 -2.06 6.96 4.86
C ALA A 57 -2.08 8.20 5.76
N GLY A 58 -1.34 8.16 6.88
CA GLY A 58 -1.22 9.31 7.79
C GLY A 58 -0.61 10.56 7.16
N GLN A 59 0.24 10.42 6.16
CA GLN A 59 0.81 11.54 5.40
C GLN A 59 -0.09 12.01 4.26
N LEU A 60 -0.79 11.10 3.59
CA LEU A 60 -1.62 11.37 2.42
C LEU A 60 -2.99 11.94 2.79
N LEU A 61 -3.71 11.29 3.71
CA LEU A 61 -5.10 11.62 4.03
C LEU A 61 -5.32 13.07 4.44
N PRO A 62 -4.47 13.73 5.25
CA PRO A 62 -4.62 15.14 5.58
C PRO A 62 -4.54 16.09 4.37
N GLN A 63 -3.98 15.63 3.25
CA GLN A 63 -3.86 16.41 2.01
C GLN A 63 -5.05 16.20 1.05
N LEU A 64 -5.89 15.20 1.30
CA LEU A 64 -7.11 14.95 0.53
C LEU A 64 -8.26 15.78 1.10
N ARG A 65 -8.43 17.01 0.57
CA ARG A 65 -9.41 17.98 1.09
C ARG A 65 -10.78 17.83 0.40
N PHE A 66 -11.32 16.61 0.39
CA PHE A 66 -12.65 16.31 -0.12
C PHE A 66 -13.30 15.21 0.73
N PRO A 67 -14.64 15.07 0.69
CA PRO A 67 -15.34 14.05 1.46
C PRO A 67 -14.91 12.64 1.05
N LEU A 68 -14.56 11.82 2.03
CA LEU A 68 -14.22 10.40 1.87
C LEU A 68 -14.61 9.63 3.14
N GLU A 69 -14.77 8.33 3.01
CA GLU A 69 -14.84 7.41 4.15
C GLU A 69 -13.55 6.63 4.27
N LEU A 70 -13.17 6.30 5.49
CA LEU A 70 -11.94 5.56 5.80
C LEU A 70 -12.28 4.24 6.47
N ASP A 71 -11.68 3.16 5.97
CA ASP A 71 -11.68 1.84 6.58
C ASP A 71 -10.33 1.17 6.32
N TYR A 72 -10.12 -0.03 6.81
CA TYR A 72 -8.87 -0.76 6.61
C TYR A 72 -9.10 -2.25 6.37
N VAL A 73 -8.09 -2.87 5.78
CA VAL A 73 -7.99 -4.32 5.62
C VAL A 73 -6.67 -4.80 6.20
N GLU A 74 -6.64 -6.00 6.76
CA GLU A 74 -5.41 -6.65 7.20
C GLU A 74 -5.33 -8.04 6.61
N VAL A 75 -4.27 -8.29 5.85
CA VAL A 75 -4.00 -9.58 5.22
C VAL A 75 -2.63 -10.10 5.64
N THR A 76 -2.53 -11.41 5.79
CA THR A 76 -1.26 -12.11 5.98
C THR A 76 -1.13 -13.22 4.96
N ARG A 77 0.08 -13.52 4.54
CA ARG A 77 0.34 -14.72 3.72
C ARG A 77 0.73 -15.87 4.63
N TYR A 78 0.07 -17.01 4.47
CA TYR A 78 0.50 -18.26 5.07
C TYR A 78 1.40 -19.02 4.10
N GLY A 79 2.57 -19.44 4.61
CA GLY A 79 3.50 -20.35 3.91
C GLY A 79 4.75 -19.65 3.37
N SER A 80 5.88 -20.38 3.47
CA SER A 80 7.21 -19.98 2.98
C SER A 80 7.38 -20.13 1.46
N SER A 81 6.32 -20.45 0.73
CA SER A 81 6.38 -20.59 -0.72
C SER A 81 6.05 -19.25 -1.41
N THR A 82 7.00 -18.73 -2.13
CA THR A 82 6.94 -17.51 -2.94
C THR A 82 5.98 -17.60 -4.14
N ARG A 83 5.25 -18.71 -4.31
CA ARG A 83 4.25 -18.92 -5.37
C ARG A 83 2.98 -19.48 -4.78
N GLY A 84 1.91 -18.65 -4.73
CA GLY A 84 0.54 -19.16 -4.54
C GLY A 84 0.07 -19.40 -3.10
N GLY A 85 0.68 -18.76 -2.08
CA GLY A 85 0.15 -18.84 -0.71
C GLY A 85 -1.22 -18.17 -0.60
N GLU A 86 -2.22 -18.89 -0.05
CA GLU A 86 -3.53 -18.32 0.26
C GLU A 86 -3.39 -17.10 1.18
N LEU A 87 -4.06 -16.00 0.82
CA LEU A 87 -4.17 -14.84 1.69
C LEU A 87 -5.13 -15.15 2.83
N SER A 88 -4.63 -15.02 4.04
CA SER A 88 -5.47 -15.06 5.23
C SER A 88 -5.88 -13.64 5.62
N TRP A 89 -7.16 -13.41 5.68
CA TRP A 89 -7.73 -12.14 6.08
C TRP A 89 -7.88 -12.09 7.60
N ARG A 90 -7.15 -11.21 8.25
CA ARG A 90 -7.38 -10.85 9.65
C ARG A 90 -8.54 -9.87 9.78
N MET A 91 -8.58 -8.92 8.83
CA MET A 91 -9.71 -8.01 8.64
C MET A 91 -10.02 -7.93 7.15
N ALA A 92 -11.17 -8.46 6.76
CA ALA A 92 -11.68 -8.39 5.39
C ALA A 92 -12.39 -7.06 5.15
N PRO A 93 -12.52 -6.61 3.88
CA PRO A 93 -13.33 -5.44 3.55
C PRO A 93 -14.78 -5.62 4.03
N GLY A 94 -15.34 -4.56 4.60
CA GLY A 94 -16.73 -4.55 5.06
C GLY A 94 -17.74 -4.44 3.91
N PRO A 95 -19.05 -4.60 4.19
CA PRO A 95 -20.13 -4.54 3.19
C PRO A 95 -20.28 -3.15 2.55
N ALA A 96 -19.72 -2.10 3.16
CA ALA A 96 -19.71 -0.73 2.62
C ALA A 96 -19.00 -0.59 1.27
N VAL A 97 -18.29 -1.61 0.81
CA VAL A 97 -17.61 -1.68 -0.50
C VAL A 97 -18.61 -1.72 -1.66
N ALA A 98 -19.78 -2.37 -1.47
CA ALA A 98 -20.75 -2.59 -2.55
C ALA A 98 -21.26 -1.26 -3.14
N GLY A 99 -21.20 -1.13 -4.46
CA GLY A 99 -21.64 0.06 -5.21
C GLY A 99 -20.73 1.29 -5.06
N ARG A 100 -19.62 1.20 -4.31
CA ARG A 100 -18.74 2.35 -4.04
C ARG A 100 -17.55 2.42 -5.01
N VAL A 101 -17.06 3.64 -5.19
CA VAL A 101 -15.69 3.85 -5.67
C VAL A 101 -14.74 3.61 -4.50
N VAL A 102 -13.77 2.72 -4.66
CA VAL A 102 -12.82 2.33 -3.61
C VAL A 102 -11.42 2.75 -4.01
N LEU A 103 -10.69 3.36 -3.08
CA LEU A 103 -9.25 3.64 -3.19
C LEU A 103 -8.50 2.79 -2.18
N VAL A 104 -7.69 1.86 -2.67
CA VAL A 104 -6.81 1.03 -1.83
C VAL A 104 -5.46 1.72 -1.67
N LEU A 105 -5.01 1.91 -0.43
CA LEU A 105 -3.69 2.46 -0.10
C LEU A 105 -2.78 1.36 0.42
N ASP A 106 -1.60 1.21 -0.18
CA ASP A 106 -0.56 0.29 0.28
C ASP A 106 0.81 0.98 0.33
N ASP A 107 1.74 0.49 1.11
CA ASP A 107 3.09 1.07 1.26
C ASP A 107 3.96 0.74 0.05
N ILE A 108 3.93 -0.49 -0.42
CA ILE A 108 4.81 -0.94 -1.48
C ILE A 108 4.16 -1.96 -2.44
N LEU A 109 4.29 -1.72 -3.73
CA LEU A 109 4.01 -2.69 -4.78
C LEU A 109 5.32 -3.42 -5.14
N ASP A 110 5.54 -4.57 -4.52
CA ASP A 110 6.69 -5.44 -4.82
C ASP A 110 6.34 -6.41 -5.96
N GLU A 111 5.96 -7.64 -5.67
CA GLU A 111 5.51 -8.62 -6.68
C GLU A 111 4.05 -8.42 -7.12
N GLY A 112 3.23 -7.72 -6.32
CA GLY A 112 1.87 -7.33 -6.64
C GLY A 112 0.78 -8.36 -6.31
N HIS A 113 1.12 -9.55 -5.85
CA HIS A 113 0.13 -10.60 -5.57
C HIS A 113 -0.87 -10.23 -4.47
N THR A 114 -0.41 -9.55 -3.40
CA THR A 114 -1.28 -9.11 -2.31
C THR A 114 -2.28 -8.07 -2.80
N LEU A 115 -1.79 -7.04 -3.47
CA LEU A 115 -2.63 -5.96 -3.99
C LEU A 115 -3.62 -6.46 -5.05
N ALA A 116 -3.20 -7.40 -5.91
CA ALA A 116 -4.07 -8.05 -6.89
C ALA A 116 -5.24 -8.78 -6.20
N ALA A 117 -4.94 -9.60 -5.20
CA ALA A 117 -5.96 -10.36 -4.50
C ALA A 117 -6.91 -9.47 -3.66
N ILE A 118 -6.41 -8.39 -3.07
CA ILE A 118 -7.25 -7.38 -2.40
C ILE A 118 -8.20 -6.74 -3.43
N ARG A 119 -7.67 -6.32 -4.57
CA ARG A 119 -8.46 -5.71 -5.64
C ARG A 119 -9.54 -6.67 -6.18
N GLU A 120 -9.19 -7.92 -6.44
CA GLU A 120 -10.15 -8.95 -6.88
C GLU A 120 -11.25 -9.17 -5.86
N LYS A 121 -10.92 -9.26 -4.57
CA LYS A 121 -11.91 -9.40 -3.50
C LYS A 121 -12.89 -8.24 -3.47
N ILE A 122 -12.39 -7.01 -3.55
CA ILE A 122 -13.21 -5.79 -3.53
C ILE A 122 -14.15 -5.74 -4.76
N ILE A 123 -13.65 -6.12 -5.94
CA ILE A 123 -14.46 -6.22 -7.16
C ILE A 123 -15.56 -7.29 -6.99
N ALA A 124 -15.20 -8.46 -6.47
CA ALA A 124 -16.16 -9.55 -6.21
C ALA A 124 -17.25 -9.17 -5.20
N MET A 125 -16.96 -8.22 -4.28
CA MET A 125 -17.95 -7.66 -3.35
C MET A 125 -18.86 -6.58 -3.98
N GLY A 126 -18.71 -6.29 -5.25
CA GLY A 126 -19.59 -5.39 -5.99
C GLY A 126 -19.16 -3.92 -5.95
N ALA A 127 -17.89 -3.60 -5.71
CA ALA A 127 -17.40 -2.24 -5.88
C ALA A 127 -17.70 -1.70 -7.29
N ALA A 128 -18.18 -0.46 -7.39
CA ALA A 128 -18.43 0.18 -8.68
C ALA A 128 -17.12 0.44 -9.46
N ARG A 129 -16.06 0.78 -8.74
CA ARG A 129 -14.72 0.95 -9.29
C ARG A 129 -13.66 0.83 -8.19
N VAL A 130 -12.50 0.26 -8.53
CA VAL A 130 -11.36 0.14 -7.61
C VAL A 130 -10.16 0.87 -8.21
N PHE A 131 -9.59 1.76 -7.42
CA PHE A 131 -8.31 2.42 -7.65
C PHE A 131 -7.30 1.95 -6.61
N THR A 132 -6.03 1.98 -6.97
CA THR A 132 -4.93 1.59 -6.09
C THR A 132 -3.87 2.68 -6.07
N ALA A 133 -3.41 3.06 -4.90
CA ALA A 133 -2.32 3.99 -4.70
C ALA A 133 -1.26 3.38 -3.79
N VAL A 134 0.00 3.43 -4.22
CA VAL A 134 1.13 2.92 -3.46
C VAL A 134 2.17 4.02 -3.25
N LEU A 135 2.76 4.06 -2.04
CA LEU A 135 3.84 5.01 -1.78
C LEU A 135 5.03 4.69 -2.67
N SER A 136 5.35 3.42 -2.81
CA SER A 136 6.49 2.99 -3.62
C SER A 136 6.17 1.74 -4.46
N GLU A 137 6.89 1.61 -5.56
CA GLU A 137 6.86 0.44 -6.42
C GLU A 137 8.28 -0.02 -6.73
N LYS A 138 8.57 -1.30 -6.55
CA LYS A 138 9.86 -1.88 -6.95
C LYS A 138 9.89 -2.17 -8.43
N ASP A 139 10.96 -1.75 -9.08
CA ASP A 139 11.29 -2.25 -10.42
C ASP A 139 11.88 -3.66 -10.31
N THR A 140 11.07 -4.68 -10.53
CA THR A 140 11.49 -6.09 -10.48
C THR A 140 11.96 -6.59 -11.83
N GLY A 141 11.86 -5.80 -12.90
CA GLY A 141 12.10 -6.23 -14.27
C GLY A 141 11.14 -7.31 -14.77
N ARG A 142 10.05 -7.58 -14.04
CA ARG A 142 9.06 -8.61 -14.37
C ARG A 142 7.65 -8.03 -14.40
N ALA A 143 6.78 -8.65 -15.22
CA ALA A 143 5.36 -8.30 -15.22
C ALA A 143 4.72 -8.65 -13.87
N LYS A 144 3.89 -7.74 -13.35
CA LYS A 144 3.14 -7.92 -12.11
C LYS A 144 1.67 -8.21 -12.42
N PRO A 145 0.96 -8.97 -11.56
CA PRO A 145 -0.46 -9.30 -11.75
C PRO A 145 -1.38 -8.08 -11.62
N VAL A 146 -0.89 -6.98 -11.08
CA VAL A 146 -1.62 -5.71 -10.92
C VAL A 146 -0.69 -4.55 -11.20
N LYS A 147 -1.25 -3.46 -11.74
CA LYS A 147 -0.62 -2.15 -11.87
C LYS A 147 -1.32 -1.19 -10.93
N ALA A 148 -0.56 -0.40 -10.17
CA ALA A 148 -1.13 0.68 -9.37
C ALA A 148 -1.62 1.82 -10.28
N ASP A 149 -2.75 2.44 -9.91
CA ASP A 149 -3.27 3.62 -10.61
C ASP A 149 -2.46 4.87 -10.26
N PHE A 150 -1.91 4.91 -9.06
CA PHE A 150 -1.09 5.99 -8.54
C PHE A 150 0.15 5.41 -7.86
N THR A 151 1.33 5.79 -8.33
CA THR A 151 2.63 5.36 -7.79
C THR A 151 3.45 6.55 -7.36
N GLY A 152 3.89 6.58 -6.09
CA GLY A 152 4.69 7.65 -5.53
C GLY A 152 6.14 7.62 -6.02
N ILE A 153 6.86 6.56 -5.70
CA ILE A 153 8.31 6.46 -5.93
C ILE A 153 8.62 5.11 -6.58
N MET A 154 9.46 5.13 -7.62
CA MET A 154 10.04 3.91 -8.17
C MET A 154 11.31 3.56 -7.38
N LEU A 155 11.39 2.34 -6.90
CA LEU A 155 12.53 1.82 -6.14
C LEU A 155 13.28 0.75 -6.93
N PRO A 156 14.61 0.66 -6.78
CA PRO A 156 15.37 -0.44 -7.36
C PRO A 156 14.98 -1.79 -6.76
N HIS A 157 15.28 -2.88 -7.46
CA HIS A 157 15.03 -4.24 -6.99
C HIS A 157 16.01 -4.65 -5.88
N ARG A 158 15.83 -4.04 -4.70
CA ARG A 158 16.59 -4.36 -3.48
C ARG A 158 15.67 -4.40 -2.27
N TYR A 159 16.16 -4.98 -1.20
CA TYR A 159 15.44 -4.97 0.07
C TYR A 159 15.38 -3.55 0.63
N VAL A 160 14.19 -3.09 1.00
CA VAL A 160 13.95 -1.78 1.58
C VAL A 160 13.10 -1.90 2.84
N PHE A 161 13.26 -0.97 3.77
CA PHE A 161 12.45 -0.84 4.98
C PHE A 161 12.31 0.64 5.37
N GLY A 162 11.45 0.94 6.33
CA GLY A 162 11.10 2.30 6.73
C GLY A 162 9.78 2.76 6.11
N SER A 163 9.26 3.91 6.52
CA SER A 163 7.98 4.47 6.07
C SER A 163 6.78 3.50 6.17
N GLY A 164 6.77 2.63 7.19
CA GLY A 164 5.74 1.61 7.38
C GLY A 164 6.15 0.21 6.92
N MET A 165 7.12 0.09 6.02
CA MET A 165 7.63 -1.19 5.55
C MET A 165 8.44 -1.91 6.62
N ASP A 166 8.11 -3.17 6.86
CA ASP A 166 8.72 -4.00 7.90
C ASP A 166 10.17 -4.40 7.59
N VAL A 167 11.01 -4.41 8.62
CA VAL A 167 12.31 -5.08 8.59
C VAL A 167 12.07 -6.57 8.80
N LYS A 168 12.23 -7.37 7.75
CA LYS A 168 12.05 -8.84 7.69
C LYS A 168 11.30 -9.47 8.88
N ARG A 169 10.09 -9.88 8.64
CA ARG A 169 9.45 -10.91 9.46
C ARG A 169 9.91 -12.30 9.06
#